data_43fc79d71dfa862108e0544015bf6526
#
_entry.id   43fc79d71dfa862108e0544015bf6526
#
_cell.length_a   1.000
_cell.length_b   1.000
_cell.length_c   1.000
_cell.angle_alpha   90.00
_cell.angle_beta   90.00
_cell.angle_gamma   90.00
#
_symmetry.space_group_name_H-M   'P 1'
#
loop_
_entity.id
_entity.type
_entity.pdbx_description
1 polymer ?
#
loop_
_entity_poly.entity_id
_entity_poly.type
_entity_poly.pdbx_seq_one_letter_code
_entity_poly.pdbx_strand_id
1 'polypeptide(L)'
;MTHNVSESIIDSLTDVKMPHYAPLAQVSGSIDLNGTILPEYRCNTLVLGSGAAGWRAAVELKRQNVDVMVASSKAFWGTSACSGSDKQTLHTANTRANGDHFLALSDTLAAGGAMDHDTAYVEAVGSVNTCEVLKYLGLDLPEDLFGATLRYQTDHDEFGRATSCGPRTSRLMVKVLAQEAMRLNIPLCDHTTAIHILTSGEGENRRVVGVIAIDKACRDNPWRMVVIRCQHLVLATGGPGELYRDSVYPVNCFSALGMALEAGITLVNLTESQFGIGTPRSQFPWNLSGTYMQAMPRIYSQDHSGRQYNFLAAYYPTTRMLASAIFRKGYQWPFHAERMLEYGSSLLDVAVYEETQKGRDVFLDFLREPEPAADGTSFNLQELDDDVIDYLQQNHALLAQPLARLTQMNPLAIRLYQMHGHDLTASPLKFTLNNQHLNGGIEVDIWGRTSLTG
;
A
#
# COMPACT_ATOMS: atom_id res chain seq x y z
N MET A 1 23.26 5.66 15.90
CA MET A 1 22.43 6.52 16.77
C MET A 1 21.15 5.77 17.07
N THR A 2 20.94 5.36 18.32
CA THR A 2 19.64 4.85 18.73
C THR A 2 18.66 6.02 18.65
N HIS A 3 17.95 6.14 17.52
CA HIS A 3 16.84 7.05 17.43
C HIS A 3 15.85 6.63 18.51
N ASN A 4 15.61 7.49 19.48
CA ASN A 4 14.49 7.32 20.41
C ASN A 4 13.22 7.32 19.55
N VAL A 5 12.71 6.11 19.25
CA VAL A 5 11.44 5.96 18.58
C VAL A 5 10.38 6.54 19.51
N SER A 6 9.58 7.49 19.04
CA SER A 6 8.56 8.11 19.88
C SER A 6 7.58 7.06 20.42
N GLU A 7 7.07 7.25 21.64
CA GLU A 7 6.06 6.36 22.23
C GLU A 7 4.83 6.23 21.33
N SER A 8 4.45 7.29 20.63
CA SER A 8 3.33 7.29 19.68
C SER A 8 3.52 6.31 18.52
N ILE A 9 4.75 6.15 18.02
CA ILE A 9 5.07 5.15 16.98
C ILE A 9 4.97 3.75 17.57
N ILE A 10 5.48 3.53 18.77
CA ILE A 10 5.43 2.22 19.45
C ILE A 10 3.98 1.82 19.70
N ASP A 11 3.15 2.73 20.19
CA ASP A 11 1.72 2.49 20.42
C ASP A 11 0.95 2.18 19.14
N SER A 12 1.37 2.78 18.02
CA SER A 12 0.73 2.55 16.72
C SER A 12 0.98 1.16 16.13
N LEU A 13 1.98 0.41 16.61
CA LEU A 13 2.32 -0.91 16.06
C LEU A 13 1.20 -1.93 16.22
N THR A 14 0.50 -1.91 17.36
CA THR A 14 -0.59 -2.86 17.63
C THR A 14 -1.86 -2.46 16.89
N ASP A 15 -2.35 -1.25 17.15
CA ASP A 15 -3.49 -0.67 16.45
C ASP A 15 -3.50 0.86 16.62
N VAL A 16 -3.73 1.57 15.52
CA VAL A 16 -4.03 3.00 15.56
C VAL A 16 -5.51 3.16 15.83
N LYS A 17 -5.89 3.65 17.00
CA LYS A 17 -7.28 3.95 17.33
C LYS A 17 -7.83 5.00 16.35
N MET A 18 -8.77 4.56 15.54
CA MET A 18 -9.49 5.44 14.62
C MET A 18 -10.59 6.21 15.35
N PRO A 19 -10.91 7.44 14.93
CA PRO A 19 -11.99 8.18 15.55
C PRO A 19 -13.34 7.51 15.32
N HIS A 20 -14.27 7.67 16.27
CA HIS A 20 -15.68 7.37 15.99
C HIS A 20 -16.22 8.47 15.08
N TYR A 21 -16.61 8.13 13.85
CA TYR A 21 -17.08 9.12 12.89
C TYR A 21 -18.53 9.51 13.19
N ALA A 22 -18.75 10.76 13.62
CA ALA A 22 -20.05 11.24 14.09
C ALA A 22 -20.94 11.89 13.01
N PRO A 23 -20.44 12.68 12.02
CA PRO A 23 -21.28 13.24 10.98
C PRO A 23 -21.80 12.17 10.03
N LEU A 24 -23.03 11.68 10.24
CA LEU A 24 -23.66 10.71 9.35
C LEU A 24 -24.57 11.42 8.36
N ALA A 25 -24.62 10.89 7.13
CA ALA A 25 -25.51 11.37 6.10
C ALA A 25 -26.97 11.13 6.46
N GLN A 26 -27.83 12.05 6.05
CA GLN A 26 -29.29 11.98 6.30
C GLN A 26 -30.03 11.71 4.99
N VAL A 27 -31.06 10.88 5.05
CA VAL A 27 -31.95 10.64 3.95
C VAL A 27 -32.67 11.96 3.58
N SER A 28 -32.58 12.34 2.30
CA SER A 28 -33.18 13.58 1.76
C SER A 28 -34.58 13.37 1.17
N GLY A 29 -34.94 12.12 0.86
CA GLY A 29 -36.19 11.77 0.20
C GLY A 29 -36.28 10.27 -0.08
N SER A 30 -37.20 9.90 -0.96
CA SER A 30 -37.35 8.53 -1.43
C SER A 30 -37.78 8.47 -2.90
N ILE A 31 -37.46 7.36 -3.55
CA ILE A 31 -37.87 7.04 -4.92
C ILE A 31 -38.74 5.78 -4.86
N ASP A 32 -39.92 5.81 -5.44
CA ASP A 32 -40.71 4.61 -5.65
C ASP A 32 -40.34 3.98 -6.99
N LEU A 33 -39.78 2.80 -6.94
CA LEU A 33 -39.46 1.99 -8.11
C LEU A 33 -40.43 0.79 -8.16
N ASN A 34 -41.55 0.94 -8.84
CA ASN A 34 -42.57 -0.08 -8.99
C ASN A 34 -43.04 -0.70 -7.64
N GLY A 35 -43.33 0.14 -6.66
CA GLY A 35 -43.78 -0.26 -5.33
C GLY A 35 -42.63 -0.60 -4.35
N THR A 36 -41.41 -0.44 -4.79
CA THR A 36 -40.20 -0.59 -3.91
C THR A 36 -39.67 0.80 -3.56
N ILE A 37 -39.71 1.13 -2.27
CA ILE A 37 -39.20 2.41 -1.79
C ILE A 37 -37.71 2.36 -1.59
N LEU A 38 -36.97 3.22 -2.29
CA LEU A 38 -35.54 3.41 -2.17
C LEU A 38 -35.26 4.75 -1.47
N PRO A 39 -34.63 4.75 -0.29
CA PRO A 39 -34.16 5.99 0.33
C PRO A 39 -33.20 6.73 -0.61
N GLU A 40 -33.35 8.05 -0.67
CA GLU A 40 -32.56 8.92 -1.50
C GLU A 40 -31.72 9.88 -0.66
N TYR A 41 -30.42 9.90 -0.95
CA TYR A 41 -29.47 10.91 -0.46
C TYR A 41 -29.12 11.88 -1.59
N ARG A 42 -28.75 13.10 -1.24
CA ARG A 42 -28.38 14.14 -2.22
C ARG A 42 -27.16 14.92 -1.76
N CYS A 43 -26.25 15.19 -2.69
CA CYS A 43 -25.12 16.10 -2.51
C CYS A 43 -24.71 16.69 -3.87
N ASN A 44 -23.88 17.72 -3.86
CA ASN A 44 -23.24 18.18 -5.10
C ASN A 44 -22.20 17.17 -5.57
N THR A 45 -21.26 16.79 -4.68
CA THR A 45 -20.19 15.86 -5.01
C THR A 45 -20.20 14.66 -4.06
N LEU A 46 -20.27 13.47 -4.64
CA LEU A 46 -20.14 12.21 -3.92
C LEU A 46 -18.70 11.67 -4.04
N VAL A 47 -18.08 11.36 -2.92
CA VAL A 47 -16.79 10.67 -2.87
C VAL A 47 -17.01 9.21 -2.47
N LEU A 48 -16.65 8.27 -3.33
CA LEU A 48 -16.70 6.83 -3.03
C LEU A 48 -15.36 6.36 -2.50
N GLY A 49 -15.35 5.95 -1.24
CA GLY A 49 -14.18 5.45 -0.54
C GLY A 49 -13.68 6.40 0.55
N SER A 50 -13.35 5.83 1.71
CA SER A 50 -12.88 6.50 2.92
C SER A 50 -11.41 6.21 3.22
N GLY A 51 -10.61 5.94 2.18
CA GLY A 51 -9.16 5.89 2.25
C GLY A 51 -8.51 7.27 2.24
N ALA A 52 -7.19 7.33 2.12
CA ALA A 52 -6.46 8.59 2.10
C ALA A 52 -6.92 9.53 0.98
N ALA A 53 -7.06 9.01 -0.24
CA ALA A 53 -7.50 9.79 -1.40
C ALA A 53 -8.91 10.35 -1.21
N GLY A 54 -9.86 9.51 -0.74
CA GLY A 54 -11.24 9.93 -0.55
C GLY A 54 -11.39 11.00 0.53
N TRP A 55 -10.79 10.81 1.71
CA TRP A 55 -10.80 11.82 2.76
C TRP A 55 -10.11 13.11 2.34
N ARG A 56 -8.95 12.99 1.64
CA ARG A 56 -8.23 14.19 1.17
C ARG A 56 -9.07 14.99 0.17
N ALA A 57 -9.71 14.31 -0.80
CA ALA A 57 -10.60 14.95 -1.76
C ALA A 57 -11.80 15.61 -1.07
N ALA A 58 -12.47 14.91 -0.16
CA ALA A 58 -13.61 15.43 0.57
C ALA A 58 -13.27 16.66 1.42
N VAL A 59 -12.12 16.64 2.14
CA VAL A 59 -11.62 17.77 2.93
C VAL A 59 -11.37 18.99 2.04
N GLU A 60 -10.72 18.80 0.88
CA GLU A 60 -10.43 19.92 -0.01
C GLU A 60 -11.68 20.50 -0.64
N LEU A 61 -12.60 19.67 -1.13
CA LEU A 61 -13.91 20.11 -1.65
C LEU A 61 -14.67 20.91 -0.60
N LYS A 62 -14.71 20.43 0.64
CA LYS A 62 -15.41 21.15 1.72
C LYS A 62 -14.77 22.49 2.05
N ARG A 63 -13.43 22.58 2.00
CA ARG A 63 -12.70 23.85 2.18
C ARG A 63 -13.00 24.86 1.07
N GLN A 64 -13.34 24.37 -0.13
CA GLN A 64 -13.80 25.19 -1.25
C GLN A 64 -15.32 25.46 -1.22
N ASN A 65 -15.99 25.20 -0.08
CA ASN A 65 -17.44 25.35 0.12
C ASN A 65 -18.31 24.51 -0.82
N VAL A 66 -17.78 23.40 -1.34
CA VAL A 66 -18.58 22.43 -2.10
C VAL A 66 -19.38 21.57 -1.11
N ASP A 67 -20.64 21.31 -1.44
CA ASP A 67 -21.47 20.33 -0.74
C ASP A 67 -21.00 18.92 -1.12
N VAL A 68 -20.36 18.23 -0.15
CA VAL A 68 -19.70 16.95 -0.35
C VAL A 68 -20.19 15.91 0.66
N MET A 69 -20.32 14.67 0.20
CA MET A 69 -20.66 13.49 0.99
C MET A 69 -19.68 12.37 0.67
N VAL A 70 -19.30 11.58 1.67
CA VAL A 70 -18.48 10.37 1.49
C VAL A 70 -19.37 9.15 1.66
N ALA A 71 -19.21 8.13 0.80
CA ALA A 71 -19.82 6.82 0.99
C ALA A 71 -18.74 5.74 1.01
N SER A 72 -18.84 4.79 1.95
CA SER A 72 -17.86 3.74 2.13
C SER A 72 -18.51 2.45 2.62
N SER A 73 -18.05 1.31 2.13
CA SER A 73 -18.50 -0.01 2.57
C SER A 73 -18.16 -0.30 4.03
N LYS A 74 -17.09 0.32 4.52
CA LYS A 74 -16.67 0.32 5.93
C LYS A 74 -15.66 1.44 6.12
N ALA A 75 -15.99 2.42 6.94
CA ALA A 75 -15.06 3.48 7.30
C ALA A 75 -13.76 2.92 7.86
N PHE A 76 -12.63 3.55 7.52
CA PHE A 76 -11.29 3.15 7.98
C PHE A 76 -10.87 1.72 7.63
N TRP A 77 -11.51 1.14 6.61
CA TRP A 77 -11.16 -0.15 6.06
C TRP A 77 -10.81 0.04 4.58
N GLY A 78 -9.70 -0.46 4.15
CA GLY A 78 -9.19 -0.27 2.81
C GLY A 78 -7.67 -0.21 2.83
N THR A 79 -7.05 -0.15 1.67
CA THR A 79 -5.60 -0.26 1.53
C THR A 79 -4.86 0.77 2.37
N SER A 80 -5.22 2.04 2.29
CA SER A 80 -4.56 3.11 3.07
C SER A 80 -4.64 2.92 4.58
N ALA A 81 -5.73 2.31 5.09
CA ALA A 81 -5.90 2.10 6.52
C ALA A 81 -5.28 0.79 7.04
N CYS A 82 -5.05 -0.18 6.15
CA CYS A 82 -4.65 -1.54 6.52
C CYS A 82 -3.29 -1.96 6.01
N SER A 83 -2.75 -1.31 4.97
CA SER A 83 -1.43 -1.65 4.42
C SER A 83 -0.29 -1.22 5.35
N GLY A 84 0.84 -1.85 5.16
CA GLY A 84 2.06 -1.52 5.88
C GLY A 84 3.26 -2.31 5.36
N SER A 85 4.43 -1.84 5.77
CA SER A 85 5.71 -2.48 5.52
C SER A 85 6.62 -2.26 6.72
N ASP A 86 7.91 -2.59 6.62
CA ASP A 86 8.85 -2.35 7.73
C ASP A 86 8.94 -0.87 8.14
N LYS A 87 8.83 0.05 7.19
CA LYS A 87 8.90 1.52 7.43
C LYS A 87 7.69 2.28 6.90
N GLN A 88 7.11 1.87 5.78
CA GLN A 88 5.99 2.51 5.09
C GLN A 88 6.21 4.02 4.84
N THR A 89 6.96 4.34 3.81
CA THR A 89 7.48 5.67 3.54
C THR A 89 6.57 6.52 2.66
N LEU A 90 6.56 7.82 2.93
CA LEU A 90 6.09 8.88 2.05
C LEU A 90 7.30 9.43 1.28
N HIS A 91 7.19 9.54 -0.04
CA HIS A 91 8.21 10.13 -0.90
C HIS A 91 7.73 11.46 -1.45
N THR A 92 8.58 12.46 -1.39
CA THR A 92 8.27 13.78 -1.97
C THR A 92 9.49 14.32 -2.70
N ALA A 93 9.31 15.17 -3.68
CA ALA A 93 10.41 15.90 -4.27
C ALA A 93 11.23 16.61 -3.19
N ASN A 94 12.56 16.64 -3.35
CA ASN A 94 13.47 17.21 -2.36
C ASN A 94 14.33 18.31 -3.01
N THR A 95 14.05 19.53 -2.67
CA THR A 95 14.78 20.70 -3.20
C THR A 95 16.18 20.88 -2.64
N ARG A 96 16.60 20.05 -1.66
CA ARG A 96 17.94 20.13 -1.03
C ARG A 96 18.97 19.25 -1.73
N ALA A 97 18.54 18.21 -2.42
CA ALA A 97 19.44 17.29 -3.07
C ALA A 97 19.92 17.86 -4.42
N ASN A 98 21.22 17.74 -4.68
CA ASN A 98 21.78 18.11 -5.95
C ASN A 98 21.15 17.27 -7.09
N GLY A 99 20.45 17.94 -8.01
CA GLY A 99 19.80 17.30 -9.14
C GLY A 99 18.42 16.71 -8.86
N ASP A 100 17.95 16.71 -7.62
CA ASP A 100 16.57 16.28 -7.32
C ASP A 100 15.59 17.44 -7.49
N HIS A 101 14.75 17.30 -8.47
CA HIS A 101 13.65 18.23 -8.74
C HIS A 101 12.41 17.44 -9.17
N PHE A 102 11.30 18.13 -9.41
CA PHE A 102 10.04 17.48 -9.76
C PHE A 102 10.12 16.56 -10.99
N LEU A 103 10.94 16.89 -11.99
CA LEU A 103 11.15 16.03 -13.15
C LEU A 103 11.85 14.72 -12.76
N ALA A 104 12.90 14.78 -11.92
CA ALA A 104 13.61 13.59 -11.47
C ALA A 104 12.68 12.65 -10.66
N LEU A 105 11.79 13.18 -9.84
CA LEU A 105 10.78 12.36 -9.16
C LEU A 105 9.75 11.81 -10.14
N SER A 106 9.28 12.61 -11.10
CA SER A 106 8.39 12.17 -12.17
C SER A 106 8.98 11.02 -12.99
N ASP A 107 10.24 11.13 -13.39
CA ASP A 107 10.95 10.06 -14.10
C ASP A 107 11.04 8.77 -13.26
N THR A 108 11.30 8.91 -11.95
CA THR A 108 11.31 7.77 -11.02
C THR A 108 9.93 7.10 -10.91
N LEU A 109 8.85 7.88 -10.83
CA LEU A 109 7.47 7.38 -10.76
C LEU A 109 7.07 6.66 -12.06
N ALA A 110 7.48 7.18 -13.22
CA ALA A 110 7.15 6.63 -14.52
C ALA A 110 8.09 5.49 -14.97
N ALA A 111 9.21 5.27 -14.30
CA ALA A 111 10.24 4.30 -14.70
C ALA A 111 9.73 2.86 -14.83
N GLY A 112 8.66 2.49 -14.12
CA GLY A 112 7.99 1.19 -14.24
C GLY A 112 7.21 0.99 -15.55
N GLY A 113 7.06 2.03 -16.39
CA GLY A 113 6.40 1.96 -17.70
C GLY A 113 4.87 1.87 -17.67
N ALA A 114 4.25 1.90 -16.50
CA ALA A 114 2.79 1.78 -16.33
C ALA A 114 2.10 3.10 -15.97
N MET A 115 2.86 4.16 -15.69
CA MET A 115 2.35 5.48 -15.34
C MET A 115 2.63 6.48 -16.47
N ASP A 116 1.63 7.28 -16.77
CA ASP A 116 1.77 8.39 -17.69
C ASP A 116 2.67 9.49 -17.10
N HIS A 117 3.60 10.03 -17.89
CA HIS A 117 4.60 11.02 -17.44
C HIS A 117 3.98 12.35 -16.99
N ASP A 118 2.92 12.81 -17.65
CA ASP A 118 2.27 14.07 -17.26
C ASP A 118 1.56 13.91 -15.91
N THR A 119 0.91 12.77 -15.69
CA THR A 119 0.31 12.41 -14.40
C THR A 119 1.37 12.27 -13.32
N ALA A 120 2.48 11.60 -13.61
CA ALA A 120 3.63 11.47 -12.69
C ALA A 120 4.21 12.84 -12.31
N TYR A 121 4.30 13.76 -13.28
CA TYR A 121 4.78 15.12 -13.03
C TYR A 121 3.83 15.91 -12.11
N VAL A 122 2.53 15.82 -12.33
CA VAL A 122 1.53 16.46 -11.45
C VAL A 122 1.65 15.91 -10.02
N GLU A 123 1.80 14.60 -9.86
CA GLU A 123 2.02 13.96 -8.57
C GLU A 123 3.32 14.45 -7.92
N ALA A 124 4.42 14.49 -8.65
CA ALA A 124 5.70 14.95 -8.16
C ALA A 124 5.63 16.41 -7.67
N VAL A 125 5.02 17.31 -8.46
CA VAL A 125 4.84 18.72 -8.07
C VAL A 125 3.95 18.85 -6.83
N GLY A 126 2.88 18.07 -6.74
CA GLY A 126 1.95 18.07 -5.61
C GLY A 126 2.49 17.43 -4.34
N SER A 127 3.54 16.62 -4.42
CA SER A 127 4.02 15.76 -3.35
C SER A 127 4.42 16.53 -2.08
N VAL A 128 5.17 17.61 -2.24
CA VAL A 128 5.67 18.45 -1.12
C VAL A 128 4.50 19.07 -0.37
N ASN A 129 3.61 19.75 -1.10
CA ASN A 129 2.45 20.40 -0.49
C ASN A 129 1.54 19.39 0.21
N THR A 130 1.31 18.24 -0.39
CA THR A 130 0.48 17.18 0.20
C THR A 130 1.08 16.67 1.51
N CYS A 131 2.40 16.47 1.57
CA CYS A 131 3.10 16.06 2.78
C CYS A 131 2.99 17.11 3.89
N GLU A 132 3.21 18.38 3.56
CA GLU A 132 3.12 19.48 4.54
C GLU A 132 1.67 19.67 5.04
N VAL A 133 0.66 19.45 4.20
CA VAL A 133 -0.75 19.46 4.66
C VAL A 133 -1.02 18.34 5.65
N LEU A 134 -0.50 17.13 5.43
CA LEU A 134 -0.65 16.02 6.37
C LEU A 134 0.00 16.32 7.71
N LYS A 135 1.20 16.92 7.69
CA LYS A 135 1.91 17.39 8.87
C LYS A 135 1.13 18.45 9.63
N TYR A 136 0.60 19.45 8.91
CA TYR A 136 -0.27 20.49 9.49
C TYR A 136 -1.52 19.90 10.15
N LEU A 137 -2.08 18.82 9.61
CA LEU A 137 -3.23 18.10 10.17
C LEU A 137 -2.86 17.20 11.37
N GLY A 138 -1.58 17.12 11.72
CA GLY A 138 -1.11 16.38 12.90
C GLY A 138 -0.52 15.00 12.60
N LEU A 139 -0.10 14.73 11.35
CA LEU A 139 0.74 13.56 11.08
C LEU A 139 2.14 13.82 11.68
N ASP A 140 2.49 13.04 12.69
CA ASP A 140 3.73 13.21 13.48
C ASP A 140 4.94 12.64 12.71
N LEU A 141 5.39 13.41 11.70
CA LEU A 141 6.60 13.08 10.94
C LEU A 141 7.85 13.50 11.72
N PRO A 142 8.95 12.74 11.64
CA PRO A 142 10.18 13.09 12.32
C PRO A 142 10.75 14.41 11.81
N GLU A 143 11.20 15.26 12.74
CA GLU A 143 11.73 16.60 12.45
C GLU A 143 13.15 16.79 13.00
N ASP A 144 13.88 17.69 12.37
CA ASP A 144 15.13 18.20 12.92
C ASP A 144 14.85 19.26 13.99
N LEU A 145 15.92 19.78 14.60
CA LEU A 145 15.84 20.82 15.65
C LEU A 145 15.17 22.12 15.18
N PHE A 146 15.01 22.32 13.90
CA PHE A 146 14.42 23.50 13.29
C PHE A 146 13.00 23.25 12.77
N GLY A 147 12.44 22.05 12.99
CA GLY A 147 11.10 21.66 12.53
C GLY A 147 11.04 21.26 11.05
N ALA A 148 12.18 21.07 10.37
CA ALA A 148 12.17 20.53 9.02
C ALA A 148 12.01 19.01 9.06
N THR A 149 11.11 18.48 8.21
CA THR A 149 10.88 17.03 8.11
C THR A 149 12.17 16.31 7.76
N LEU A 150 12.56 15.36 8.61
CA LEU A 150 13.72 14.51 8.37
C LEU A 150 13.42 13.58 7.22
N ARG A 151 14.37 13.49 6.29
CA ARG A 151 14.31 12.62 5.12
C ARG A 151 15.51 11.72 5.10
N TYR A 152 15.31 10.53 4.58
CA TYR A 152 16.38 9.54 4.45
C TYR A 152 16.29 8.86 3.09
N GLN A 153 17.43 8.39 2.65
CA GLN A 153 17.55 7.57 1.48
C GLN A 153 16.92 6.20 1.76
N THR A 154 16.02 5.80 0.89
CA THR A 154 15.59 4.41 0.82
C THR A 154 16.30 3.76 -0.36
N ASP A 155 16.30 2.45 -0.35
CA ASP A 155 17.05 1.67 -1.31
C ASP A 155 16.59 1.84 -2.78
N HIS A 156 15.46 2.52 -3.00
CA HIS A 156 14.95 2.87 -4.33
C HIS A 156 15.15 4.34 -4.70
N ASP A 157 15.70 5.12 -3.79
CA ASP A 157 15.67 6.56 -3.91
C ASP A 157 17.03 7.15 -3.53
N GLU A 158 17.83 7.43 -4.56
CA GLU A 158 19.16 8.01 -4.44
C GLU A 158 19.16 9.43 -3.85
N PHE A 159 18.01 10.10 -3.85
CA PHE A 159 17.90 11.50 -3.47
C PHE A 159 17.46 11.74 -2.02
N GLY A 160 17.19 10.69 -1.26
CA GLY A 160 16.77 10.85 0.14
C GLY A 160 15.40 11.52 0.28
N ARG A 161 14.41 11.07 -0.46
CA ARG A 161 13.05 11.64 -0.51
C ARG A 161 12.10 11.12 0.56
N ALA A 162 12.47 10.04 1.22
CA ALA A 162 11.58 9.30 2.11
C ALA A 162 11.46 9.94 3.49
N THR A 163 10.25 9.88 4.04
CA THR A 163 9.95 10.13 5.46
C THR A 163 8.88 9.16 5.95
N SER A 164 8.80 8.90 7.26
CA SER A 164 7.89 7.88 7.79
C SER A 164 7.62 8.10 9.28
N CYS A 165 6.40 7.77 9.71
CA CYS A 165 6.03 7.59 11.13
C CYS A 165 6.12 6.11 11.55
N GLY A 166 6.92 5.28 10.85
CA GLY A 166 7.01 3.85 11.11
C GLY A 166 6.01 2.99 10.32
N PRO A 167 5.83 1.71 10.67
CA PRO A 167 5.08 0.73 9.87
C PRO A 167 3.61 1.06 9.64
N ARG A 168 3.03 1.97 10.38
CA ARG A 168 1.60 2.36 10.30
C ARG A 168 1.39 3.76 9.72
N THR A 169 2.35 4.32 9.02
CA THR A 169 2.29 5.69 8.49
C THR A 169 0.99 5.98 7.73
N SER A 170 0.54 5.10 6.82
CA SER A 170 -0.69 5.37 6.06
C SER A 170 -1.96 5.29 6.91
N ARG A 171 -1.99 4.45 7.95
CA ARG A 171 -3.11 4.42 8.88
C ARG A 171 -3.20 5.69 9.71
N LEU A 172 -2.07 6.23 10.16
CA LEU A 172 -1.99 7.54 10.83
C LEU A 172 -2.42 8.67 9.89
N MET A 173 -2.02 8.63 8.63
CA MET A 173 -2.46 9.56 7.59
C MET A 173 -3.99 9.55 7.43
N VAL A 174 -4.61 8.38 7.33
CA VAL A 174 -6.08 8.26 7.25
C VAL A 174 -6.74 8.82 8.50
N LYS A 175 -6.16 8.59 9.70
CA LYS A 175 -6.69 9.10 10.96
C LYS A 175 -6.75 10.63 10.96
N VAL A 176 -5.66 11.32 10.63
CA VAL A 176 -5.63 12.79 10.66
C VAL A 176 -6.56 13.41 9.62
N LEU A 177 -6.66 12.81 8.43
CA LEU A 177 -7.59 13.25 7.39
C LEU A 177 -9.05 13.07 7.81
N ALA A 178 -9.40 11.95 8.43
CA ALA A 178 -10.74 11.70 8.93
C ALA A 178 -11.12 12.62 10.10
N GLN A 179 -10.18 12.93 10.98
CA GLN A 179 -10.39 13.91 12.06
C GLN A 179 -10.70 15.31 11.49
N GLU A 180 -9.98 15.71 10.45
CA GLU A 180 -10.27 16.97 9.76
C GLU A 180 -11.62 16.94 9.04
N ALA A 181 -11.97 15.82 8.39
CA ALA A 181 -13.28 15.64 7.77
C ALA A 181 -14.43 15.78 8.80
N MET A 182 -14.27 15.20 10.00
CA MET A 182 -15.21 15.37 11.12
C MET A 182 -15.30 16.83 11.58
N ARG A 183 -14.16 17.50 11.74
CA ARG A 183 -14.11 18.92 12.13
C ARG A 183 -14.87 19.80 11.13
N LEU A 184 -14.83 19.46 9.85
CA LEU A 184 -15.52 20.15 8.78
C LEU A 184 -16.99 19.69 8.61
N ASN A 185 -17.49 18.78 9.46
CA ASN A 185 -18.82 18.19 9.38
C ASN A 185 -19.15 17.60 7.99
N ILE A 186 -18.23 16.82 7.41
CA ILE A 186 -18.47 16.12 6.14
C ILE A 186 -19.35 14.88 6.41
N PRO A 187 -20.53 14.75 5.79
CA PRO A 187 -21.41 13.61 6.03
C PRO A 187 -20.82 12.30 5.47
N LEU A 188 -20.99 11.20 6.21
CA LEU A 188 -20.61 9.85 5.81
C LEU A 188 -21.82 8.93 5.70
N CYS A 189 -22.00 8.27 4.54
CA CYS A 189 -22.78 7.06 4.39
C CYS A 189 -21.86 5.86 4.69
N ASP A 190 -21.78 5.45 5.95
CA ASP A 190 -20.99 4.26 6.32
C ASP A 190 -21.76 2.98 6.00
N HIS A 191 -21.05 1.86 5.88
CA HIS A 191 -21.61 0.56 5.49
C HIS A 191 -22.36 0.55 4.15
N THR A 192 -22.04 1.54 3.27
CA THR A 192 -22.68 1.77 1.99
C THR A 192 -21.74 1.43 0.85
N THR A 193 -22.11 0.46 0.02
CA THR A 193 -21.33 -0.02 -1.12
C THR A 193 -22.02 0.38 -2.42
N ALA A 194 -21.44 1.28 -3.20
CA ALA A 194 -21.94 1.60 -4.54
C ALA A 194 -21.79 0.38 -5.46
N ILE A 195 -22.83 0.12 -6.24
CA ILE A 195 -22.91 -1.04 -7.15
C ILE A 195 -23.17 -0.66 -8.60
N HIS A 196 -23.63 0.57 -8.87
CA HIS A 196 -23.89 1.03 -10.23
C HIS A 196 -23.82 2.56 -10.31
N ILE A 197 -23.23 3.08 -11.38
CA ILE A 197 -23.18 4.52 -11.69
C ILE A 197 -24.39 4.88 -12.52
N LEU A 198 -25.21 5.79 -12.03
CA LEU A 198 -26.36 6.34 -12.77
C LEU A 198 -25.87 7.45 -13.70
N THR A 199 -26.27 7.35 -14.96
CA THR A 199 -25.95 8.34 -15.98
C THR A 199 -27.23 8.91 -16.63
N SER A 200 -27.13 10.10 -17.17
CA SER A 200 -28.19 10.76 -17.97
C SER A 200 -27.58 11.34 -19.23
N GLY A 201 -28.39 11.43 -20.29
CA GLY A 201 -27.94 11.87 -21.62
C GLY A 201 -27.36 10.74 -22.44
N GLU A 202 -26.96 11.04 -23.67
CA GLU A 202 -26.39 10.11 -24.65
C GLU A 202 -25.15 10.73 -25.31
N GLY A 203 -24.25 9.87 -25.82
CA GLY A 203 -23.04 10.31 -26.50
C GLY A 203 -22.21 11.27 -25.65
N GLU A 204 -21.77 12.37 -26.22
CA GLU A 204 -20.95 13.39 -25.55
C GLU A 204 -21.67 14.14 -24.41
N ASN A 205 -23.02 14.12 -24.41
CA ASN A 205 -23.85 14.72 -23.36
C ASN A 205 -24.11 13.76 -22.17
N ARG A 206 -23.56 12.55 -22.22
CA ARG A 206 -23.72 11.58 -21.14
C ARG A 206 -22.92 12.03 -19.94
N ARG A 207 -23.56 12.05 -18.78
CA ARG A 207 -22.95 12.48 -17.52
C ARG A 207 -23.45 11.68 -16.35
N VAL A 208 -22.66 11.64 -15.28
CA VAL A 208 -23.05 11.08 -13.99
C VAL A 208 -24.20 11.90 -13.38
N VAL A 209 -25.18 11.23 -12.78
CA VAL A 209 -26.27 11.83 -12.00
C VAL A 209 -26.45 11.19 -10.62
N GLY A 210 -25.63 10.21 -10.28
CA GLY A 210 -25.66 9.53 -8.98
C GLY A 210 -25.15 8.10 -9.05
N VAL A 211 -25.43 7.36 -7.99
CA VAL A 211 -25.15 5.93 -7.88
C VAL A 211 -26.30 5.18 -7.24
N ILE A 212 -26.44 3.89 -7.56
CA ILE A 212 -27.16 2.93 -6.74
C ILE A 212 -26.17 2.28 -5.79
N ALA A 213 -26.56 2.16 -4.53
CA ALA A 213 -25.73 1.55 -3.51
C ALA A 213 -26.54 0.57 -2.63
N ILE A 214 -25.83 -0.33 -1.98
CA ILE A 214 -26.36 -1.20 -0.91
C ILE A 214 -25.89 -0.60 0.41
N ASP A 215 -26.85 -0.17 1.23
CA ASP A 215 -26.62 0.30 2.59
C ASP A 215 -27.05 -0.80 3.58
N LYS A 216 -26.09 -1.35 4.32
CA LYS A 216 -26.37 -2.42 5.28
C LYS A 216 -27.30 -1.99 6.41
N ALA A 217 -27.46 -0.70 6.66
CA ALA A 217 -28.37 -0.14 7.66
C ALA A 217 -29.80 0.02 7.14
N CYS A 218 -30.01 0.11 5.82
CA CYS A 218 -31.33 0.30 5.20
C CYS A 218 -32.27 -0.89 5.53
N ARG A 219 -33.54 -0.56 5.87
CA ARG A 219 -34.62 -1.51 6.15
C ARG A 219 -35.88 -1.27 5.33
N ASP A 220 -35.86 -0.24 4.48
CA ASP A 220 -37.02 0.21 3.70
C ASP A 220 -37.35 -0.71 2.52
N ASN A 221 -36.40 -1.54 2.12
CA ASN A 221 -36.58 -2.56 1.09
C ASN A 221 -35.71 -3.80 1.36
N PRO A 222 -36.10 -4.98 0.78
CA PRO A 222 -35.43 -6.26 1.07
C PRO A 222 -34.01 -6.34 0.54
N TRP A 223 -33.65 -5.56 -0.47
CA TRP A 223 -32.32 -5.50 -1.09
C TRP A 223 -31.39 -4.51 -0.41
N ARG A 224 -31.88 -3.71 0.54
CA ARG A 224 -31.12 -2.64 1.21
C ARG A 224 -30.56 -1.60 0.24
N MET A 225 -31.24 -1.43 -0.89
CA MET A 225 -30.83 -0.49 -1.94
C MET A 225 -31.17 0.94 -1.53
N VAL A 226 -30.27 1.84 -1.87
CA VAL A 226 -30.42 3.29 -1.72
C VAL A 226 -29.92 3.97 -2.99
N VAL A 227 -30.39 5.18 -3.23
CA VAL A 227 -29.91 6.03 -4.33
C VAL A 227 -29.17 7.22 -3.74
N ILE A 228 -28.00 7.53 -4.26
CA ILE A 228 -27.29 8.76 -3.92
C ILE A 228 -27.17 9.60 -5.18
N ARG A 229 -27.89 10.72 -5.22
CA ARG A 229 -27.81 11.66 -6.34
C ARG A 229 -26.70 12.65 -6.14
N CYS A 230 -25.92 12.85 -7.19
CA CYS A 230 -24.83 13.83 -7.21
C CYS A 230 -24.68 14.43 -8.61
N GLN A 231 -24.00 15.56 -8.69
CA GLN A 231 -23.58 16.16 -9.96
C GLN A 231 -22.17 15.71 -10.36
N HIS A 232 -21.34 15.40 -9.35
CA HIS A 232 -19.96 14.97 -9.52
C HIS A 232 -19.69 13.74 -8.67
N LEU A 233 -18.87 12.83 -9.22
CA LEU A 233 -18.49 11.59 -8.57
C LEU A 233 -16.96 11.46 -8.52
N VAL A 234 -16.41 11.32 -7.33
CA VAL A 234 -14.98 11.03 -7.11
C VAL A 234 -14.82 9.55 -6.78
N LEU A 235 -14.14 8.79 -7.62
CA LEU A 235 -13.84 7.37 -7.42
C LEU A 235 -12.51 7.22 -6.67
N ALA A 236 -12.59 6.95 -5.37
CA ALA A 236 -11.44 6.77 -4.48
C ALA A 236 -11.45 5.40 -3.78
N THR A 237 -11.88 4.36 -4.51
CA THR A 237 -12.17 3.02 -3.98
C THR A 237 -10.96 2.10 -3.90
N GLY A 238 -9.77 2.57 -4.27
CA GLY A 238 -8.55 1.77 -4.31
C GLY A 238 -8.56 0.69 -5.39
N GLY A 239 -7.55 -0.15 -5.39
CA GLY A 239 -7.40 -1.26 -6.34
C GLY A 239 -8.13 -2.54 -5.92
N PRO A 240 -8.34 -3.51 -6.84
CA PRO A 240 -9.08 -4.74 -6.61
C PRO A 240 -8.20 -5.82 -5.96
N GLY A 241 -8.13 -5.82 -4.63
CA GLY A 241 -7.32 -6.79 -3.87
C GLY A 241 -7.87 -8.20 -3.81
N GLU A 242 -9.17 -8.41 -4.14
CA GLU A 242 -9.83 -9.72 -4.08
C GLU A 242 -9.65 -10.57 -5.34
N LEU A 243 -8.89 -10.09 -6.33
CA LEU A 243 -8.57 -10.88 -7.54
C LEU A 243 -7.63 -12.06 -7.26
N TYR A 244 -6.86 -12.01 -6.16
CA TYR A 244 -5.84 -12.99 -5.86
C TYR A 244 -6.04 -13.61 -4.48
N ARG A 245 -5.67 -14.90 -4.34
CA ARG A 245 -5.75 -15.64 -3.08
C ARG A 245 -4.93 -14.98 -1.97
N ASP A 246 -3.68 -14.67 -2.28
CA ASP A 246 -2.77 -13.99 -1.35
C ASP A 246 -2.53 -12.56 -1.83
N SER A 247 -2.83 -11.61 -0.97
CA SER A 247 -2.76 -10.18 -1.25
C SER A 247 -2.60 -9.42 0.06
N VAL A 248 -1.86 -8.32 0.02
CA VAL A 248 -1.76 -7.38 1.15
C VAL A 248 -2.97 -6.45 1.27
N TYR A 249 -3.84 -6.45 0.27
CA TYR A 249 -5.11 -5.73 0.36
C TYR A 249 -6.01 -6.35 1.43
N PRO A 250 -6.74 -5.54 2.20
CA PRO A 250 -7.73 -6.06 3.13
C PRO A 250 -8.89 -6.75 2.39
N VAL A 251 -9.56 -7.68 3.07
CA VAL A 251 -10.76 -8.36 2.53
C VAL A 251 -11.85 -7.36 2.17
N ASN A 252 -12.62 -7.67 1.14
CA ASN A 252 -13.69 -6.84 0.57
C ASN A 252 -13.21 -5.55 -0.13
N CYS A 253 -11.96 -5.51 -0.56
CA CYS A 253 -11.46 -4.46 -1.45
C CYS A 253 -11.67 -4.86 -2.93
N PHE A 254 -12.87 -4.61 -3.46
CA PHE A 254 -13.25 -4.99 -4.83
C PHE A 254 -12.97 -3.90 -5.85
N SER A 255 -12.70 -2.65 -5.43
CA SER A 255 -12.58 -1.50 -6.30
C SER A 255 -13.90 -1.11 -7.01
N ALA A 256 -13.89 0.01 -7.72
CA ALA A 256 -14.99 0.45 -8.59
C ALA A 256 -14.72 0.21 -10.08
N LEU A 257 -13.67 -0.55 -10.44
CA LEU A 257 -13.27 -0.73 -11.85
C LEU A 257 -14.37 -1.35 -12.70
N GLY A 258 -15.05 -2.40 -12.22
CA GLY A 258 -16.17 -3.03 -12.93
C GLY A 258 -17.33 -2.06 -13.15
N MET A 259 -17.69 -1.31 -12.12
CA MET A 259 -18.76 -0.31 -12.18
C MET A 259 -18.40 0.85 -13.14
N ALA A 260 -17.13 1.26 -13.18
CA ALA A 260 -16.64 2.26 -14.11
C ALA A 260 -16.69 1.75 -15.56
N LEU A 261 -16.28 0.51 -15.79
CA LEU A 261 -16.33 -0.14 -17.11
C LEU A 261 -17.77 -0.26 -17.63
N GLU A 262 -18.72 -0.69 -16.79
CA GLU A 262 -20.15 -0.75 -17.13
C GLU A 262 -20.71 0.64 -17.48
N ALA A 263 -20.21 1.68 -16.82
CA ALA A 263 -20.56 3.06 -17.15
C ALA A 263 -19.88 3.57 -18.42
N GLY A 264 -19.04 2.77 -19.10
CA GLY A 264 -18.33 3.14 -20.31
C GLY A 264 -17.10 4.02 -20.09
N ILE A 265 -16.55 4.03 -18.89
CA ILE A 265 -15.30 4.73 -18.57
C ILE A 265 -14.11 3.91 -19.09
N THR A 266 -13.15 4.58 -19.69
CA THR A 266 -11.92 3.94 -20.21
C THR A 266 -11.04 3.47 -19.07
N LEU A 267 -10.50 2.26 -19.22
CA LEU A 267 -9.54 1.65 -18.29
C LEU A 267 -8.23 1.37 -19.04
N VAL A 268 -7.10 1.46 -18.32
CA VAL A 268 -5.75 1.25 -18.87
C VAL A 268 -4.94 0.30 -18.01
N ASN A 269 -3.98 -0.38 -18.60
CA ASN A 269 -2.96 -1.21 -17.94
C ASN A 269 -3.52 -2.28 -16.97
N LEU A 270 -4.69 -2.86 -17.25
CA LEU A 270 -5.37 -3.80 -16.34
C LEU A 270 -4.60 -5.12 -16.12
N THR A 271 -3.65 -5.44 -16.97
CA THR A 271 -2.78 -6.61 -16.83
C THR A 271 -1.58 -6.37 -15.92
N GLU A 272 -1.33 -5.11 -15.55
CA GLU A 272 -0.14 -4.70 -14.80
C GLU A 272 -0.36 -4.83 -13.29
N SER A 273 -0.25 -6.05 -12.79
CA SER A 273 -0.28 -6.33 -11.35
C SER A 273 1.13 -6.50 -10.80
N GLN A 274 1.42 -5.87 -9.69
CA GLN A 274 2.66 -6.05 -8.96
C GLN A 274 2.54 -7.17 -7.94
N PHE A 275 3.55 -8.04 -7.90
CA PHE A 275 3.70 -9.09 -6.91
C PHE A 275 5.01 -8.90 -6.14
N GLY A 276 4.98 -9.26 -4.88
CA GLY A 276 6.16 -9.25 -4.03
C GLY A 276 6.00 -10.22 -2.87
N ILE A 277 7.09 -10.50 -2.20
CA ILE A 277 7.09 -11.38 -1.04
C ILE A 277 6.37 -10.74 0.14
N GLY A 278 5.58 -11.55 0.84
CA GLY A 278 4.84 -11.13 2.03
C GLY A 278 4.30 -12.32 2.80
N THR A 279 3.81 -12.09 4.00
CA THR A 279 3.13 -13.13 4.76
C THR A 279 1.76 -13.42 4.16
N PRO A 280 1.29 -14.69 4.18
CA PRO A 280 0.04 -15.06 3.54
C PRO A 280 -1.19 -14.45 4.21
N ARG A 281 -2.27 -14.27 3.45
CA ARG A 281 -3.53 -13.70 3.94
C ARG A 281 -4.14 -14.48 5.10
N SER A 282 -3.89 -15.77 5.18
CA SER A 282 -4.35 -16.63 6.28
C SER A 282 -3.73 -16.34 7.65
N GLN A 283 -2.68 -15.54 7.67
CA GLN A 283 -1.98 -15.11 8.88
C GLN A 283 -2.14 -13.60 9.08
N PHE A 284 -1.03 -12.88 9.08
CA PHE A 284 -0.98 -11.43 9.11
C PHE A 284 -0.41 -10.94 7.78
N PRO A 285 -1.25 -10.59 6.78
CA PRO A 285 -0.75 -10.23 5.44
C PRO A 285 0.03 -8.91 5.50
N TRP A 286 1.34 -9.03 5.35
CA TRP A 286 2.28 -7.94 5.49
C TRP A 286 3.44 -8.06 4.50
N ASN A 287 3.95 -6.93 4.03
CA ASN A 287 5.10 -6.91 3.13
C ASN A 287 6.38 -7.30 3.85
N LEU A 288 7.19 -8.12 3.21
CA LEU A 288 8.49 -8.55 3.69
C LEU A 288 9.63 -7.86 2.90
N SER A 289 9.44 -6.59 2.57
CA SER A 289 10.46 -5.71 1.98
C SER A 289 11.40 -5.14 3.05
N GLY A 290 12.37 -4.37 2.61
CA GLY A 290 13.27 -3.63 3.48
C GLY A 290 14.12 -4.54 4.38
N THR A 291 14.19 -4.20 5.63
CA THR A 291 15.09 -4.82 6.60
C THR A 291 14.83 -6.30 6.85
N TYR A 292 13.65 -6.83 6.57
CA TYR A 292 13.41 -8.27 6.67
C TYR A 292 14.30 -9.08 5.74
N MET A 293 14.48 -8.63 4.50
CA MET A 293 15.33 -9.29 3.53
C MET A 293 16.78 -8.85 3.64
N GLN A 294 17.05 -7.60 4.00
CA GLN A 294 18.39 -7.06 4.23
C GLN A 294 19.11 -7.73 5.41
N ALA A 295 18.36 -8.35 6.32
CA ALA A 295 18.94 -9.20 7.36
C ALA A 295 19.50 -10.53 6.82
N MET A 296 19.21 -10.89 5.57
CA MET A 296 19.62 -12.13 4.91
C MET A 296 19.30 -13.39 5.73
N PRO A 297 18.01 -13.66 6.03
CA PRO A 297 17.62 -14.89 6.71
C PRO A 297 17.82 -16.11 5.82
N ARG A 298 17.89 -17.30 6.43
CA ARG A 298 17.75 -18.56 5.69
C ARG A 298 16.38 -18.63 5.04
N ILE A 299 16.33 -19.00 3.75
CA ILE A 299 15.11 -19.23 3.00
C ILE A 299 15.06 -20.71 2.61
N TYR A 300 13.96 -21.39 2.95
CA TYR A 300 13.77 -22.79 2.61
C TYR A 300 12.29 -23.07 2.36
N SER A 301 12.01 -24.15 1.63
CA SER A 301 10.64 -24.67 1.50
C SER A 301 10.47 -25.97 2.29
N GLN A 302 9.22 -26.29 2.63
CA GLN A 302 8.85 -27.48 3.39
C GLN A 302 7.61 -28.13 2.81
N ASP A 303 7.62 -29.43 2.62
CA ASP A 303 6.44 -30.19 2.20
C ASP A 303 5.54 -30.59 3.39
N HIS A 304 4.41 -31.19 3.10
CA HIS A 304 3.44 -31.65 4.12
C HIS A 304 3.97 -32.75 5.07
N SER A 305 5.09 -33.42 4.70
CA SER A 305 5.75 -34.39 5.57
C SER A 305 6.72 -33.75 6.56
N GLY A 306 6.98 -32.44 6.42
CA GLY A 306 7.95 -31.70 7.22
C GLY A 306 9.38 -31.73 6.64
N ARG A 307 9.59 -32.32 5.45
CA ARG A 307 10.89 -32.33 4.79
C ARG A 307 11.22 -30.95 4.24
N GLN A 308 12.40 -30.45 4.58
CA GLN A 308 12.91 -29.16 4.14
C GLN A 308 13.76 -29.28 2.87
N TYR A 309 13.73 -28.21 2.05
CA TYR A 309 14.45 -28.13 0.78
C TYR A 309 15.16 -26.78 0.67
N ASN A 310 16.46 -26.84 0.38
CA ASN A 310 17.26 -25.68 -0.03
C ASN A 310 17.03 -25.42 -1.54
N PHE A 311 15.87 -24.90 -1.89
CA PHE A 311 15.46 -24.76 -3.28
C PHE A 311 16.21 -23.66 -4.03
N LEU A 312 16.70 -22.64 -3.35
CA LEU A 312 17.42 -21.52 -3.96
C LEU A 312 18.77 -21.91 -4.54
N ALA A 313 19.37 -23.02 -4.08
CA ALA A 313 20.60 -23.55 -4.66
C ALA A 313 20.47 -23.89 -6.16
N ALA A 314 19.27 -24.13 -6.67
CA ALA A 314 19.05 -24.39 -8.10
C ALA A 314 19.01 -23.09 -8.95
N TYR A 315 18.88 -21.92 -8.34
CA TYR A 315 18.73 -20.64 -9.05
C TYR A 315 20.00 -19.78 -9.01
N TYR A 316 20.88 -20.01 -8.05
CA TYR A 316 22.09 -19.19 -7.87
C TYR A 316 23.36 -20.04 -7.93
N PRO A 317 24.34 -19.62 -8.75
CA PRO A 317 25.59 -20.40 -8.93
C PRO A 317 26.49 -20.34 -7.69
N THR A 318 26.48 -19.24 -6.93
CA THR A 318 27.33 -19.08 -5.74
C THR A 318 26.54 -18.56 -4.55
N THR A 319 26.97 -18.93 -3.35
CA THR A 319 26.35 -18.47 -2.09
C THR A 319 26.49 -16.95 -1.92
N ARG A 320 27.58 -16.36 -2.40
CA ARG A 320 27.74 -14.90 -2.47
C ARG A 320 26.61 -14.24 -3.27
N MET A 321 26.36 -14.73 -4.49
CA MET A 321 25.30 -14.16 -5.35
C MET A 321 23.91 -14.35 -4.73
N LEU A 322 23.65 -15.53 -4.15
CA LEU A 322 22.39 -15.80 -3.46
C LEU A 322 22.18 -14.81 -2.29
N ALA A 323 23.16 -14.67 -1.42
CA ALA A 323 23.03 -13.82 -0.23
C ALA A 323 22.90 -12.33 -0.61
N SER A 324 23.66 -11.87 -1.59
CA SER A 324 23.54 -10.50 -2.13
C SER A 324 22.16 -10.26 -2.79
N ALA A 325 21.61 -11.26 -3.50
CA ALA A 325 20.27 -11.17 -4.08
C ALA A 325 19.17 -11.15 -3.01
N ILE A 326 19.30 -11.94 -1.94
CA ILE A 326 18.40 -11.89 -0.78
C ILE A 326 18.42 -10.48 -0.17
N PHE A 327 19.60 -9.92 0.09
CA PHE A 327 19.72 -8.56 0.61
C PHE A 327 19.05 -7.54 -0.31
N ARG A 328 19.39 -7.57 -1.61
CA ARG A 328 18.82 -6.63 -2.60
C ARG A 328 17.32 -6.77 -2.75
N LYS A 329 16.74 -7.96 -2.48
CA LYS A 329 15.28 -8.12 -2.46
C LYS A 329 14.59 -7.21 -1.44
N GLY A 330 15.27 -6.78 -0.42
CA GLY A 330 14.76 -5.79 0.53
C GLY A 330 14.36 -4.47 -0.15
N TYR A 331 15.15 -3.99 -1.07
CA TYR A 331 14.90 -2.74 -1.76
C TYR A 331 14.52 -2.89 -3.23
N GLN A 332 14.87 -3.98 -3.90
CA GLN A 332 14.42 -4.32 -5.26
C GLN A 332 13.08 -5.07 -5.26
N TRP A 333 12.22 -4.66 -4.40
CA TRP A 333 10.85 -5.11 -4.26
C TRP A 333 9.91 -4.10 -4.95
N PRO A 334 8.86 -4.47 -5.66
CA PRO A 334 8.35 -5.84 -5.93
C PRO A 334 9.11 -6.56 -7.07
N PHE A 335 8.51 -7.66 -7.59
CA PHE A 335 9.03 -8.37 -8.75
C PHE A 335 9.21 -7.44 -9.96
N HIS A 336 10.36 -7.59 -10.64
CA HIS A 336 10.66 -6.91 -11.89
C HIS A 336 11.46 -7.84 -12.80
N ALA A 337 11.00 -8.04 -14.04
CA ALA A 337 11.59 -9.02 -14.95
C ALA A 337 13.08 -8.76 -15.26
N GLU A 338 13.50 -7.50 -15.42
CA GLU A 338 14.91 -7.15 -15.65
C GLU A 338 15.82 -7.53 -14.49
N ARG A 339 15.28 -7.56 -13.26
CA ARG A 339 16.02 -7.96 -12.05
C ARG A 339 16.14 -9.48 -11.89
N MET A 340 15.78 -10.26 -12.88
CA MET A 340 16.13 -11.68 -12.99
C MET A 340 17.46 -11.88 -13.70
N LEU A 341 17.89 -10.93 -14.52
CA LEU A 341 19.13 -11.02 -15.27
C LEU A 341 20.32 -11.11 -14.31
N GLU A 342 21.37 -11.79 -14.74
CA GLU A 342 22.63 -11.96 -14.00
C GLU A 342 22.42 -12.46 -12.55
N TYR A 343 21.45 -13.36 -12.37
CA TYR A 343 21.08 -13.92 -11.05
C TYR A 343 20.58 -12.86 -10.05
N GLY A 344 19.83 -11.90 -10.54
CA GLY A 344 19.29 -10.80 -9.74
C GLY A 344 18.19 -11.22 -8.76
N SER A 345 17.75 -10.27 -7.96
CA SER A 345 16.89 -10.51 -6.79
C SER A 345 15.50 -11.04 -7.13
N SER A 346 14.95 -10.77 -8.33
CA SER A 346 13.61 -11.23 -8.73
C SER A 346 13.57 -12.70 -9.14
N LEU A 347 14.71 -13.39 -9.27
CA LEU A 347 14.73 -14.86 -9.34
C LEU A 347 14.19 -15.50 -8.06
N LEU A 348 14.34 -14.83 -6.92
CA LEU A 348 13.80 -15.29 -5.64
C LEU A 348 12.26 -15.35 -5.69
N ASP A 349 11.60 -14.36 -6.30
CA ASP A 349 10.13 -14.38 -6.47
C ASP A 349 9.69 -15.59 -7.31
N VAL A 350 10.38 -15.85 -8.42
CA VAL A 350 10.10 -16.99 -9.30
C VAL A 350 10.29 -18.30 -8.56
N ALA A 351 11.40 -18.45 -7.84
CA ALA A 351 11.70 -19.66 -7.07
C ALA A 351 10.65 -19.91 -5.97
N VAL A 352 10.22 -18.87 -5.26
CA VAL A 352 9.14 -18.96 -4.27
C VAL A 352 7.81 -19.36 -4.93
N TYR A 353 7.49 -18.78 -6.08
CA TYR A 353 6.30 -19.13 -6.83
C TYR A 353 6.30 -20.62 -7.21
N GLU A 354 7.40 -21.12 -7.78
CA GLU A 354 7.51 -22.52 -8.17
C GLU A 354 7.39 -23.50 -6.99
N GLU A 355 7.96 -23.17 -5.84
CA GLU A 355 7.80 -23.99 -4.63
C GLU A 355 6.35 -24.04 -4.15
N THR A 356 5.65 -22.90 -4.19
CA THR A 356 4.22 -22.85 -3.85
C THR A 356 3.34 -23.64 -4.86
N GLN A 357 3.70 -23.66 -6.14
CA GLN A 357 3.01 -24.49 -7.15
C GLN A 357 3.23 -26.01 -6.91
N LYS A 358 4.36 -26.39 -6.33
CA LYS A 358 4.62 -27.77 -5.90
C LYS A 358 3.86 -28.14 -4.60
N GLY A 359 3.07 -27.22 -4.04
CA GLY A 359 2.33 -27.42 -2.78
C GLY A 359 3.21 -27.34 -1.54
N ARG A 360 4.36 -26.70 -1.61
CA ARG A 360 5.25 -26.49 -0.47
C ARG A 360 5.04 -25.13 0.16
N ASP A 361 5.20 -25.08 1.47
CA ASP A 361 5.27 -23.83 2.23
C ASP A 361 6.69 -23.28 2.22
N VAL A 362 6.84 -21.95 2.14
CA VAL A 362 8.14 -21.30 2.13
C VAL A 362 8.31 -20.47 3.40
N PHE A 363 9.54 -20.44 3.94
CA PHE A 363 9.86 -19.86 5.25
C PHE A 363 11.09 -18.97 5.22
N LEU A 364 11.05 -17.88 6.02
CA LEU A 364 12.20 -17.09 6.45
C LEU A 364 12.59 -17.52 7.86
N ASP A 365 13.85 -17.93 8.05
CA ASP A 365 14.40 -18.29 9.36
C ASP A 365 15.49 -17.30 9.76
N PHE A 366 15.17 -16.39 10.65
CA PHE A 366 16.10 -15.36 11.12
C PHE A 366 17.16 -15.89 12.12
N LEU A 367 17.01 -17.13 12.56
CA LEU A 367 17.96 -17.77 13.48
C LEU A 367 19.13 -18.44 12.74
N ARG A 368 19.06 -18.53 11.41
CA ARG A 368 20.05 -19.21 10.58
C ARG A 368 20.46 -18.36 9.38
N GLU A 369 21.73 -18.49 9.02
CA GLU A 369 22.30 -17.90 7.80
C GLU A 369 21.76 -18.58 6.54
N PRO A 370 21.85 -17.92 5.36
CA PRO A 370 21.56 -18.55 4.08
C PRO A 370 22.30 -19.87 3.90
N GLU A 371 21.59 -20.86 3.34
CA GLU A 371 22.21 -22.14 2.99
C GLU A 371 23.09 -21.98 1.74
N PRO A 372 24.08 -22.88 1.57
CA PRO A 372 24.93 -22.89 0.38
C PRO A 372 24.12 -22.94 -0.92
N ALA A 373 24.56 -22.17 -1.93
CA ALA A 373 24.07 -22.25 -3.30
C ALA A 373 24.70 -23.44 -4.06
N ALA A 374 24.66 -23.42 -5.40
CA ALA A 374 25.16 -24.54 -6.22
C ALA A 374 26.65 -24.83 -6.03
N ASP A 375 27.46 -23.84 -5.65
CA ASP A 375 28.90 -23.98 -5.38
C ASP A 375 29.20 -24.72 -4.08
N GLY A 376 28.21 -24.94 -3.20
CA GLY A 376 28.38 -25.62 -1.91
C GLY A 376 29.21 -24.85 -0.88
N THR A 377 29.58 -23.59 -1.14
CA THR A 377 30.33 -22.76 -0.20
C THR A 377 29.45 -22.27 0.94
N SER A 378 30.00 -22.21 2.16
CA SER A 378 29.26 -21.65 3.29
C SER A 378 29.12 -20.14 3.16
N PHE A 379 28.02 -19.58 3.70
CA PHE A 379 27.82 -18.14 3.77
C PHE A 379 28.98 -17.46 4.51
N ASN A 380 29.47 -16.37 3.91
CA ASN A 380 30.49 -15.52 4.49
C ASN A 380 30.13 -14.05 4.31
N LEU A 381 29.86 -13.37 5.42
CA LEU A 381 29.44 -11.97 5.44
C LEU A 381 30.48 -11.02 4.79
N GLN A 382 31.77 -11.36 4.85
CA GLN A 382 32.87 -10.54 4.32
C GLN A 382 33.11 -10.74 2.82
N GLU A 383 32.49 -11.74 2.21
CA GLU A 383 32.61 -12.05 0.78
C GLU A 383 31.43 -11.55 -0.04
N LEU A 384 30.47 -10.83 0.58
CA LEU A 384 29.33 -10.26 -0.12
C LEU A 384 29.75 -9.16 -1.08
N ASP A 385 28.81 -8.73 -1.92
CA ASP A 385 29.05 -7.61 -2.84
C ASP A 385 29.28 -6.31 -2.05
N ASP A 386 30.08 -5.41 -2.61
CA ASP A 386 30.54 -4.19 -1.92
C ASP A 386 29.38 -3.31 -1.45
N ASP A 387 28.32 -3.16 -2.27
CA ASP A 387 27.11 -2.41 -1.93
C ASP A 387 26.41 -2.96 -0.68
N VAL A 388 26.40 -4.29 -0.52
CA VAL A 388 25.81 -4.96 0.65
C VAL A 388 26.64 -4.72 1.90
N ILE A 389 27.97 -4.87 1.77
CA ILE A 389 28.92 -4.65 2.89
C ILE A 389 28.84 -3.19 3.34
N ASP A 390 28.91 -2.25 2.43
CA ASP A 390 28.85 -0.81 2.71
C ASP A 390 27.56 -0.43 3.44
N TYR A 391 26.43 -0.95 2.98
CA TYR A 391 25.14 -0.69 3.64
C TYR A 391 25.09 -1.23 5.07
N LEU A 392 25.52 -2.50 5.27
CA LEU A 392 25.55 -3.11 6.59
C LEU A 392 26.52 -2.39 7.53
N GLN A 393 27.65 -1.93 7.02
CA GLN A 393 28.63 -1.17 7.78
C GLN A 393 28.07 0.19 8.23
N GLN A 394 27.46 0.93 7.32
CA GLN A 394 26.81 2.22 7.63
C GLN A 394 25.72 2.10 8.70
N ASN A 395 25.01 0.97 8.70
CA ASN A 395 23.96 0.68 9.68
C ASN A 395 24.49 -0.04 10.95
N HIS A 396 25.79 -0.24 11.09
CA HIS A 396 26.42 -1.00 12.18
C HIS A 396 25.86 -2.44 12.31
N ALA A 397 25.47 -3.04 11.17
CA ALA A 397 24.77 -4.31 11.08
C ALA A 397 25.65 -5.45 10.52
N LEU A 398 26.98 -5.31 10.49
CA LEU A 398 27.93 -6.40 10.19
C LEU A 398 27.98 -7.39 11.36
N LEU A 399 26.85 -8.05 11.64
CA LEU A 399 26.67 -8.97 12.76
C LEU A 399 26.48 -10.40 12.28
N ALA A 400 26.91 -11.37 13.08
CA ALA A 400 27.01 -12.76 12.68
C ALA A 400 25.67 -13.46 12.39
N GLN A 401 24.55 -12.98 12.93
CA GLN A 401 23.24 -13.63 12.78
C GLN A 401 22.20 -12.73 12.14
N PRO A 402 21.31 -13.28 11.29
CA PRO A 402 20.22 -12.50 10.66
C PRO A 402 19.34 -11.75 11.67
N LEU A 403 18.98 -12.42 12.77
CA LEU A 403 18.18 -11.79 13.83
C LEU A 403 18.92 -10.61 14.47
N ALA A 404 20.22 -10.71 14.68
CA ALA A 404 21.02 -9.61 15.22
C ALA A 404 21.08 -8.44 14.23
N ARG A 405 21.23 -8.71 12.93
CA ARG A 405 21.19 -7.71 11.85
C ARG A 405 19.83 -7.02 11.82
N LEU A 406 18.72 -7.79 11.84
CA LEU A 406 17.36 -7.25 11.85
C LEU A 406 17.10 -6.38 13.10
N THR A 407 17.53 -6.87 14.28
CA THR A 407 17.39 -6.11 15.55
C THR A 407 18.15 -4.78 15.50
N GLN A 408 19.35 -4.79 14.94
CA GLN A 408 20.18 -3.60 14.81
C GLN A 408 19.57 -2.58 13.84
N MET A 409 19.11 -3.04 12.67
CA MET A 409 18.58 -2.15 11.62
C MET A 409 17.16 -1.66 11.92
N ASN A 410 16.29 -2.55 12.45
CA ASN A 410 14.89 -2.22 12.66
C ASN A 410 14.22 -3.09 13.74
N PRO A 411 14.36 -2.76 15.02
CA PRO A 411 13.73 -3.53 16.11
C PRO A 411 12.18 -3.48 16.05
N LEU A 412 11.59 -2.45 15.42
CA LEU A 412 10.15 -2.35 15.25
C LEU A 412 9.60 -3.44 14.32
N ALA A 413 10.38 -3.90 13.35
CA ALA A 413 10.01 -5.00 12.47
C ALA A 413 9.74 -6.30 13.22
N ILE A 414 10.57 -6.61 14.23
CA ILE A 414 10.38 -7.78 15.11
C ILE A 414 9.16 -7.58 16.00
N ARG A 415 9.06 -6.43 16.65
CA ARG A 415 7.97 -6.12 17.57
C ARG A 415 6.61 -6.16 16.89
N LEU A 416 6.51 -5.69 15.64
CA LEU A 416 5.29 -5.74 14.86
C LEU A 416 4.77 -7.17 14.73
N TYR A 417 5.61 -8.11 14.32
CA TYR A 417 5.22 -9.52 14.19
C TYR A 417 4.86 -10.17 15.53
N GLN A 418 5.62 -9.89 16.59
CA GLN A 418 5.31 -10.37 17.95
C GLN A 418 3.92 -9.92 18.40
N MET A 419 3.54 -8.66 18.16
CA MET A 419 2.22 -8.13 18.50
C MET A 419 1.08 -8.75 17.69
N HIS A 420 1.38 -9.37 16.55
CA HIS A 420 0.43 -10.11 15.73
C HIS A 420 0.55 -11.63 15.87
N GLY A 421 1.21 -12.11 16.94
CA GLY A 421 1.29 -13.51 17.30
C GLY A 421 2.39 -14.31 16.60
N HIS A 422 3.35 -13.64 15.95
CA HIS A 422 4.49 -14.28 15.28
C HIS A 422 5.81 -13.85 15.92
N ASP A 423 6.48 -14.77 16.60
CA ASP A 423 7.75 -14.48 17.24
C ASP A 423 8.94 -14.90 16.33
N LEU A 424 9.51 -13.91 15.64
CA LEU A 424 10.67 -14.09 14.76
C LEU A 424 11.94 -14.52 15.51
N THR A 425 11.95 -14.37 16.84
CA THR A 425 13.08 -14.79 17.69
C THR A 425 13.03 -16.27 18.08
N ALA A 426 11.90 -16.94 17.83
CA ALA A 426 11.65 -18.30 18.25
C ALA A 426 11.32 -19.26 17.11
N SER A 427 10.75 -18.78 16.00
CA SER A 427 10.28 -19.62 14.90
C SER A 427 10.40 -18.99 13.54
N PRO A 428 10.56 -19.79 12.47
CA PRO A 428 10.54 -19.33 11.10
C PRO A 428 9.19 -18.70 10.73
N LEU A 429 9.24 -17.68 9.88
CA LEU A 429 8.08 -16.97 9.37
C LEU A 429 7.66 -17.53 8.01
N LYS A 430 6.44 -18.06 7.90
CA LYS A 430 5.88 -18.47 6.61
C LYS A 430 5.62 -17.27 5.72
N PHE A 431 6.01 -17.37 4.44
CA PHE A 431 5.76 -16.33 3.47
C PHE A 431 5.39 -16.89 2.09
N THR A 432 4.93 -16.02 1.21
CA THR A 432 4.49 -16.35 -0.15
C THR A 432 4.61 -15.13 -1.06
N LEU A 433 4.26 -15.27 -2.33
CA LEU A 433 4.02 -14.12 -3.19
C LEU A 433 2.62 -13.57 -2.94
N ASN A 434 2.55 -12.27 -2.71
CA ASN A 434 1.31 -11.52 -2.54
C ASN A 434 1.11 -10.54 -3.69
N ASN A 435 -0.14 -10.35 -4.09
CA ASN A 435 -0.48 -9.16 -4.87
C ASN A 435 -0.28 -7.91 -4.01
N GLN A 436 0.50 -6.98 -4.51
CA GLN A 436 0.91 -5.77 -3.80
C GLN A 436 0.17 -4.55 -4.29
N HIS A 437 -0.01 -4.46 -5.60
CA HIS A 437 -0.60 -3.31 -6.25
C HIS A 437 -1.14 -3.69 -7.63
N LEU A 438 -2.16 -2.96 -8.08
CA LEU A 438 -2.59 -2.93 -9.48
C LEU A 438 -2.14 -1.59 -10.07
N ASN A 439 -1.24 -1.63 -11.05
CA ASN A 439 -0.72 -0.43 -11.71
C ASN A 439 -1.68 0.13 -12.75
N GLY A 440 -2.60 -0.70 -13.23
CA GLY A 440 -3.68 -0.27 -14.10
C GLY A 440 -4.91 0.22 -13.33
N GLY A 441 -5.83 0.82 -14.04
CA GLY A 441 -7.05 1.33 -13.48
C GLY A 441 -7.84 2.22 -14.43
N ILE A 442 -8.57 3.16 -13.86
CA ILE A 442 -9.33 4.16 -14.61
C ILE A 442 -8.36 5.15 -15.26
N GLU A 443 -8.50 5.33 -16.59
CA GLU A 443 -7.75 6.35 -17.31
C GLU A 443 -8.21 7.75 -16.88
N VAL A 444 -7.25 8.60 -16.55
CA VAL A 444 -7.51 9.99 -16.15
C VAL A 444 -6.57 10.95 -16.86
N ASP A 445 -7.03 12.17 -17.07
CA ASP A 445 -6.17 13.27 -17.49
C ASP A 445 -5.41 13.89 -16.30
N ILE A 446 -4.58 14.89 -16.56
CA ILE A 446 -3.80 15.62 -15.54
C ILE A 446 -4.66 16.31 -14.45
N TRP A 447 -5.95 16.43 -14.66
CA TRP A 447 -6.91 16.96 -13.71
C TRP A 447 -7.67 15.86 -12.94
N GLY A 448 -7.32 14.60 -13.16
CA GLY A 448 -8.01 13.45 -12.59
C GLY A 448 -9.38 13.16 -13.18
N ARG A 449 -9.71 13.72 -14.36
CA ARG A 449 -11.01 13.54 -15.02
C ARG A 449 -10.96 12.29 -15.90
N THR A 450 -12.07 11.55 -15.86
CA THR A 450 -12.27 10.36 -16.69
C THR A 450 -12.91 10.70 -18.04
N SER A 451 -13.10 9.69 -18.89
CA SER A 451 -13.85 9.81 -20.16
C SER A 451 -15.35 10.09 -19.96
N LEU A 452 -15.91 9.92 -18.78
CA LEU A 452 -17.31 10.22 -18.45
C LEU A 452 -17.42 11.53 -17.66
N THR A 453 -18.23 12.46 -18.13
CA THR A 453 -18.44 13.76 -17.47
C THR A 453 -19.17 13.61 -16.14
N GLY A 454 -18.76 14.36 -15.12
CA GLY A 454 -19.32 14.38 -13.76
C GLY A 454 -18.47 13.53 -12.79
#